data_dddaf79e407f6292b88fb47bec9ebada
#
_entry.id   dddaf79e407f6292b88fb47bec9ebada
#
_cell.length_a   1.000
_cell.length_b   1.000
_cell.length_c   1.000
_cell.angle_alpha   90.00
_cell.angle_beta   90.00
_cell.angle_gamma   90.00
#
_symmetry.space_group_name_H-M   'P 1'
#
loop_
_entity.id
_entity.type
_entity.pdbx_description
1 polymer ?
#
loop_
_entity_poly.entity_id
_entity_poly.type
_entity_poly.pdbx_seq_one_letter_code
_entity_poly.pdbx_strand_id
1 'polypeptide(L)'
;MATLPVYELANLEGVRVSSPQDEVALVCFIKEDCPTCKEVMPVLDAFFAHYGEHMPVQVIGQTLEGNRALTSAFSPSFSILDDSELRVSFAADIQTVPTLLRTDTNGKELSRLVGFVRDEWQIMASELDALTGQQSISLNWLDLPDWRPGCGSLSVDPSNEPRLRAMAEGSPIRARRIDVGSQDDEFEFMFDQGFSDGLPLVPPTPERVLAMLAGTSRDAQEVLGEMAPNMGTVTVEKVAINSVMAGCKPEYLPVVLAATEAILTDDYNIHGVMATTMGASP
;
A
#
# COMPACT_ATOMS: atom_id res chain seq x y z
N MET A 1 -9.14 -18.31 -7.10
CA MET A 1 -7.67 -18.23 -7.11
C MET A 1 -7.31 -16.90 -7.74
N ALA A 2 -6.46 -16.16 -7.09
CA ALA A 2 -6.02 -14.85 -7.56
C ALA A 2 -5.11 -15.00 -8.78
N THR A 3 -4.93 -13.91 -9.52
CA THR A 3 -3.97 -13.84 -10.63
C THR A 3 -2.95 -12.78 -10.26
N LEU A 4 -1.68 -13.09 -10.43
CA LEU A 4 -0.60 -12.12 -10.24
C LEU A 4 -0.83 -10.97 -11.23
N PRO A 5 -0.84 -9.71 -10.78
CA PRO A 5 -1.02 -8.57 -11.68
C PRO A 5 0.13 -8.50 -12.68
N VAL A 6 -0.14 -7.93 -13.85
CA VAL A 6 0.92 -7.57 -14.79
C VAL A 6 1.64 -6.35 -14.24
N TYR A 7 2.97 -6.41 -14.16
CA TYR A 7 3.80 -5.31 -13.66
C TYR A 7 5.10 -5.16 -14.45
N GLU A 8 5.72 -4.03 -14.30
CA GLU A 8 7.10 -3.75 -14.67
C GLU A 8 7.73 -2.98 -13.50
N LEU A 9 8.66 -3.62 -12.81
CA LEU A 9 9.36 -3.06 -11.66
C LEU A 9 10.84 -2.90 -11.97
N ALA A 10 11.46 -1.87 -11.41
CA ALA A 10 12.90 -1.67 -11.49
C ALA A 10 13.60 -2.39 -10.33
N ASN A 11 14.82 -2.86 -10.55
CA ASN A 11 15.72 -3.23 -9.47
C ASN A 11 16.53 -2.01 -8.98
N LEU A 12 17.44 -2.21 -8.04
CA LEU A 12 18.27 -1.14 -7.46
C LEU A 12 19.21 -0.46 -8.48
N GLU A 13 19.54 -1.14 -9.56
CA GLU A 13 20.38 -0.64 -10.68
C GLU A 13 19.55 0.06 -11.76
N GLY A 14 18.23 0.13 -11.60
CA GLY A 14 17.29 0.73 -12.54
C GLY A 14 16.93 -0.17 -13.73
N VAL A 15 17.33 -1.44 -13.72
CA VAL A 15 16.93 -2.43 -14.74
C VAL A 15 15.47 -2.79 -14.52
N ARG A 16 14.66 -2.66 -15.57
CA ARG A 16 13.25 -3.01 -15.53
C ARG A 16 13.02 -4.49 -15.79
N VAL A 17 12.21 -5.11 -14.95
CA VAL A 17 11.83 -6.51 -15.02
C VAL A 17 10.31 -6.61 -15.06
N SER A 18 9.81 -7.28 -16.08
CA SER A 18 8.37 -7.52 -16.24
C SER A 18 7.90 -8.70 -15.40
N SER A 19 6.61 -8.72 -15.06
CA SER A 19 5.97 -9.90 -14.49
C SER A 19 6.17 -11.12 -15.41
N PRO A 20 6.37 -12.31 -14.83
CA PRO A 20 6.48 -13.52 -15.61
C PRO A 20 5.22 -13.74 -16.44
N GLN A 21 5.40 -13.97 -17.74
CA GLN A 21 4.33 -14.30 -18.67
C GLN A 21 4.75 -15.55 -19.46
N ASP A 22 3.77 -16.36 -19.81
CA ASP A 22 3.97 -17.58 -20.63
C ASP A 22 4.85 -18.67 -19.98
N GLU A 23 5.25 -18.50 -18.71
CA GLU A 23 6.07 -19.44 -17.96
C GLU A 23 5.54 -19.64 -16.54
N VAL A 24 5.75 -20.83 -15.98
CA VAL A 24 5.56 -21.06 -14.54
C VAL A 24 6.62 -20.27 -13.79
N ALA A 25 6.24 -19.58 -12.73
CA ALA A 25 7.16 -18.71 -12.01
C ALA A 25 7.01 -18.78 -10.49
N LEU A 26 8.08 -18.38 -9.79
CA LEU A 26 8.06 -18.05 -8.37
C LEU A 26 8.18 -16.56 -8.17
N VAL A 27 7.30 -16.01 -7.32
CA VAL A 27 7.35 -14.60 -6.92
C VAL A 27 7.24 -14.51 -5.41
N CYS A 28 8.24 -13.93 -4.77
CA CYS A 28 8.26 -13.75 -3.31
C CYS A 28 8.20 -12.28 -2.93
N PHE A 29 7.27 -11.94 -2.05
CA PHE A 29 7.14 -10.60 -1.48
C PHE A 29 7.79 -10.54 -0.11
N ILE A 30 8.67 -9.55 0.10
CA ILE A 30 9.45 -9.39 1.33
C ILE A 30 9.51 -7.94 1.81
N LYS A 31 9.92 -7.74 3.08
CA LYS A 31 10.33 -6.42 3.60
C LYS A 31 11.44 -6.56 4.64
N GLU A 32 12.24 -5.51 4.84
CA GLU A 32 13.48 -5.55 5.61
C GLU A 32 13.28 -5.60 7.13
N ASP A 33 12.21 -5.03 7.65
CA ASP A 33 11.91 -5.02 9.08
C ASP A 33 11.24 -6.31 9.57
N CYS A 34 10.99 -7.26 8.65
CA CYS A 34 10.42 -8.57 8.95
C CYS A 34 11.53 -9.59 9.27
N PRO A 35 11.63 -10.11 10.50
CA PRO A 35 12.62 -11.13 10.85
C PRO A 35 12.51 -12.39 9.98
N THR A 36 11.30 -12.82 9.69
CA THR A 36 11.06 -14.01 8.85
C THR A 36 11.51 -13.78 7.40
N CYS A 37 11.34 -12.55 6.87
CA CYS A 37 11.90 -12.22 5.55
C CYS A 37 13.42 -12.35 5.52
N LYS A 38 14.11 -11.93 6.59
CA LYS A 38 15.58 -12.11 6.71
C LYS A 38 15.98 -13.57 6.80
N GLU A 39 15.22 -14.39 7.51
CA GLU A 39 15.48 -15.85 7.62
C GLU A 39 15.30 -16.58 6.29
N VAL A 40 14.39 -16.16 5.42
CA VAL A 40 14.16 -16.79 4.12
C VAL A 40 15.10 -16.31 3.01
N MET A 41 15.85 -15.22 3.20
CA MET A 41 16.78 -14.71 2.17
C MET A 41 17.76 -15.77 1.66
N PRO A 42 18.44 -16.59 2.51
CA PRO A 42 19.32 -17.64 2.02
C PRO A 42 18.57 -18.76 1.27
N VAL A 43 17.31 -19.01 1.62
CA VAL A 43 16.47 -20.01 0.93
C VAL A 43 16.10 -19.49 -0.46
N LEU A 44 15.71 -18.21 -0.56
CA LEU A 44 15.40 -17.56 -1.83
C LEU A 44 16.62 -17.50 -2.74
N ASP A 45 17.80 -17.26 -2.17
CA ASP A 45 19.05 -17.27 -2.92
C ASP A 45 19.38 -18.66 -3.49
N ALA A 46 19.18 -19.70 -2.68
CA ALA A 46 19.31 -21.09 -3.14
C ALA A 46 18.27 -21.44 -4.22
N PHE A 47 17.02 -20.97 -4.07
CA PHE A 47 15.97 -21.18 -5.09
C PHE A 47 16.33 -20.48 -6.40
N PHE A 48 16.80 -19.24 -6.33
CA PHE A 48 17.23 -18.50 -7.52
C PHE A 48 18.42 -19.19 -8.21
N ALA A 49 19.44 -19.57 -7.45
CA ALA A 49 20.61 -20.26 -8.01
C ALA A 49 20.27 -21.62 -8.64
N HIS A 50 19.29 -22.33 -8.09
CA HIS A 50 18.93 -23.66 -8.54
C HIS A 50 17.91 -23.66 -9.68
N TYR A 51 16.91 -22.79 -9.63
CA TYR A 51 15.79 -22.79 -10.58
C TYR A 51 15.84 -21.64 -11.59
N GLY A 52 16.59 -20.54 -11.33
CA GLY A 52 16.53 -19.30 -12.10
C GLY A 52 16.93 -19.42 -13.57
N GLU A 53 17.70 -20.45 -13.95
CA GLU A 53 18.01 -20.77 -15.37
C GLU A 53 16.87 -21.53 -16.07
N HIS A 54 15.88 -22.06 -15.32
CA HIS A 54 14.82 -22.93 -15.82
C HIS A 54 13.44 -22.29 -15.72
N MET A 55 13.28 -21.32 -14.84
CA MET A 55 12.02 -20.61 -14.63
C MET A 55 12.28 -19.26 -13.95
N PRO A 56 11.42 -18.25 -14.16
CA PRO A 56 11.52 -16.98 -13.46
C PRO A 56 11.38 -17.15 -11.94
N VAL A 57 12.37 -16.64 -11.19
CA VAL A 57 12.31 -16.49 -9.73
C VAL A 57 12.50 -15.01 -9.42
N GLN A 58 11.45 -14.34 -8.94
CA GLN A 58 11.47 -12.91 -8.69
C GLN A 58 11.23 -12.64 -7.21
N VAL A 59 11.98 -11.70 -6.66
CA VAL A 59 11.83 -11.23 -5.28
C VAL A 59 11.47 -9.76 -5.30
N ILE A 60 10.34 -9.41 -4.69
CA ILE A 60 9.74 -8.08 -4.69
C ILE A 60 9.79 -7.52 -3.27
N GLY A 61 10.43 -6.37 -3.09
CA GLY A 61 10.54 -5.68 -1.82
C GLY A 61 9.69 -4.44 -1.76
N GLN A 62 9.18 -4.13 -0.58
CA GLN A 62 8.15 -3.12 -0.35
C GLN A 62 8.68 -1.72 -0.05
N THR A 63 9.99 -1.54 0.11
CA THR A 63 10.60 -0.20 0.28
C THR A 63 11.96 -0.15 -0.38
N LEU A 64 12.29 0.96 -1.02
CA LEU A 64 13.57 1.14 -1.69
C LEU A 64 14.76 1.09 -0.72
N GLU A 65 14.60 1.70 0.47
CA GLU A 65 15.63 1.69 1.51
C GLU A 65 15.83 0.28 2.07
N GLY A 66 14.72 -0.43 2.36
CA GLY A 66 14.75 -1.80 2.83
C GLY A 66 15.37 -2.77 1.82
N ASN A 67 15.08 -2.59 0.53
CA ASN A 67 15.69 -3.38 -0.54
C ASN A 67 17.22 -3.21 -0.56
N ARG A 68 17.71 -1.97 -0.38
CA ARG A 68 19.15 -1.68 -0.24
C ARG A 68 19.73 -2.35 1.00
N ALA A 69 19.04 -2.26 2.13
CA ALA A 69 19.48 -2.88 3.39
C ALA A 69 19.58 -4.39 3.29
N LEU A 70 18.58 -5.06 2.73
CA LEU A 70 18.59 -6.51 2.50
C LEU A 70 19.68 -6.93 1.51
N THR A 71 19.84 -6.22 0.41
CA THR A 71 20.91 -6.49 -0.57
C THR A 71 22.30 -6.35 0.07
N SER A 72 22.52 -5.30 0.86
CA SER A 72 23.78 -5.09 1.56
C SER A 72 24.07 -6.16 2.62
N ALA A 73 23.06 -6.61 3.36
CA ALA A 73 23.21 -7.56 4.45
C ALA A 73 23.42 -9.00 3.96
N PHE A 74 22.77 -9.40 2.89
CA PHE A 74 22.73 -10.80 2.43
C PHE A 74 23.50 -11.03 1.14
N SER A 75 23.79 -9.99 0.34
CA SER A 75 24.46 -10.08 -0.95
C SER A 75 23.88 -11.18 -1.86
N PRO A 76 22.55 -11.25 -2.06
CA PRO A 76 21.92 -12.32 -2.80
C PRO A 76 22.36 -12.33 -4.28
N SER A 77 22.32 -13.48 -4.93
CA SER A 77 22.62 -13.61 -6.36
C SER A 77 21.51 -13.08 -7.27
N PHE A 78 20.34 -12.78 -6.71
CA PHE A 78 19.21 -12.15 -7.41
C PHE A 78 19.10 -10.65 -7.08
N SER A 79 18.43 -9.93 -7.95
CA SER A 79 18.07 -8.53 -7.71
C SER A 79 16.69 -8.42 -7.06
N ILE A 80 16.56 -7.62 -6.00
CA ILE A 80 15.25 -7.31 -5.40
C ILE A 80 14.57 -6.24 -6.26
N LEU A 81 13.34 -6.53 -6.70
CA LEU A 81 12.50 -5.60 -7.46
C LEU A 81 11.80 -4.63 -6.53
N ASP A 82 11.69 -3.37 -6.92
CA ASP A 82 11.17 -2.30 -6.09
C ASP A 82 9.67 -2.09 -6.31
N ASP A 83 8.86 -2.46 -5.32
CA ASP A 83 7.43 -2.15 -5.20
C ASP A 83 7.18 -1.14 -4.07
N SER A 84 8.01 -0.11 -3.93
CA SER A 84 7.84 0.92 -2.90
C SER A 84 6.54 1.71 -3.06
N GLU A 85 5.97 1.75 -4.26
CA GLU A 85 4.62 2.25 -4.50
C GLU A 85 3.50 1.29 -4.01
N LEU A 86 3.86 0.04 -3.65
CA LEU A 86 2.98 -1.01 -3.13
C LEU A 86 1.84 -1.45 -4.07
N ARG A 87 1.92 -1.11 -5.36
CA ARG A 87 0.87 -1.40 -6.33
C ARG A 87 0.74 -2.89 -6.62
N VAL A 88 1.88 -3.56 -6.76
CA VAL A 88 1.92 -5.00 -7.05
C VAL A 88 1.50 -5.78 -5.82
N SER A 89 2.04 -5.43 -4.65
CA SER A 89 1.67 -6.04 -3.37
C SER A 89 0.16 -5.90 -3.09
N PHE A 90 -0.42 -4.73 -3.35
CA PHE A 90 -1.86 -4.49 -3.15
C PHE A 90 -2.70 -5.29 -4.15
N ALA A 91 -2.38 -5.24 -5.43
CA ALA A 91 -3.14 -5.94 -6.48
C ALA A 91 -3.03 -7.48 -6.38
N ALA A 92 -1.91 -8.00 -5.84
CA ALA A 92 -1.71 -9.43 -5.55
C ALA A 92 -2.28 -9.86 -4.19
N ASP A 93 -2.98 -8.96 -3.48
CA ASP A 93 -3.57 -9.21 -2.15
C ASP A 93 -2.55 -9.80 -1.17
N ILE A 94 -1.38 -9.14 -1.04
CA ILE A 94 -0.34 -9.54 -0.11
C ILE A 94 -0.66 -8.96 1.27
N GLN A 95 -1.23 -9.78 2.13
CA GLN A 95 -1.58 -9.42 3.51
C GLN A 95 -0.38 -9.53 4.46
N THR A 96 0.52 -10.46 4.16
CA THR A 96 1.65 -10.84 5.03
C THR A 96 2.91 -11.01 4.19
N VAL A 97 4.07 -10.74 4.77
CA VAL A 97 5.39 -11.03 4.18
C VAL A 97 6.24 -11.86 5.14
N PRO A 98 7.07 -12.81 4.69
CA PRO A 98 7.17 -13.22 3.30
C PRO A 98 5.91 -13.93 2.81
N THR A 99 5.57 -13.74 1.54
CA THR A 99 4.62 -14.58 0.82
C THR A 99 5.27 -15.06 -0.47
N LEU A 100 5.33 -16.37 -0.65
CA LEU A 100 5.85 -17.01 -1.84
C LEU A 100 4.71 -17.55 -2.70
N LEU A 101 4.60 -17.04 -3.92
CA LEU A 101 3.61 -17.46 -4.91
C LEU A 101 4.27 -18.34 -5.98
N ARG A 102 3.60 -19.43 -6.36
CA ARG A 102 3.86 -20.12 -7.63
C ARG A 102 2.70 -19.85 -8.57
N THR A 103 3.02 -19.42 -9.79
CA THR A 103 2.01 -19.08 -10.81
C THR A 103 2.14 -19.99 -12.02
N ASP A 104 1.04 -20.17 -12.76
CA ASP A 104 1.04 -20.82 -14.07
C ASP A 104 1.46 -19.84 -15.18
N THR A 105 1.47 -20.32 -16.42
CA THR A 105 1.83 -19.55 -17.62
C THR A 105 0.92 -18.35 -17.92
N ASN A 106 -0.22 -18.23 -17.23
CA ASN A 106 -1.14 -17.10 -17.35
C ASN A 106 -1.09 -16.19 -16.12
N GLY A 107 -0.10 -16.38 -15.25
CA GLY A 107 0.02 -15.66 -13.98
C GLY A 107 -1.01 -16.07 -12.91
N LYS A 108 -1.79 -17.14 -13.15
CA LYS A 108 -2.76 -17.63 -12.17
C LYS A 108 -2.02 -18.33 -11.02
N GLU A 109 -2.38 -17.98 -9.82
CA GLU A 109 -1.84 -18.56 -8.61
C GLU A 109 -2.14 -20.05 -8.51
N LEU A 110 -1.10 -20.88 -8.46
CA LEU A 110 -1.15 -22.32 -8.23
C LEU A 110 -1.01 -22.65 -6.75
N SER A 111 -0.14 -21.92 -6.05
CA SER A 111 0.07 -22.07 -4.62
C SER A 111 0.56 -20.76 -3.99
N ARG A 112 0.24 -20.57 -2.70
CA ARG A 112 0.63 -19.44 -1.87
C ARG A 112 1.14 -19.95 -0.52
N LEU A 113 2.37 -19.66 -0.20
CA LEU A 113 2.96 -19.92 1.11
C LEU A 113 3.10 -18.59 1.86
N VAL A 114 2.56 -18.52 3.07
CA VAL A 114 2.55 -17.30 3.89
C VAL A 114 3.41 -17.50 5.13
N GLY A 115 4.38 -16.62 5.35
CA GLY A 115 5.40 -16.82 6.37
C GLY A 115 6.36 -17.94 5.97
N PHE A 116 6.86 -18.63 6.96
CA PHE A 116 7.76 -19.77 6.74
C PHE A 116 7.25 -20.99 7.52
N VAL A 117 6.89 -22.06 6.78
CA VAL A 117 6.59 -23.38 7.30
C VAL A 117 7.52 -24.35 6.56
N ARG A 118 8.49 -24.93 7.27
CA ARG A 118 9.56 -25.74 6.66
C ARG A 118 9.01 -26.79 5.71
N ASP A 119 8.05 -27.59 6.16
CA ASP A 119 7.52 -28.71 5.37
C ASP A 119 6.84 -28.22 4.09
N GLU A 120 6.14 -27.09 4.13
CA GLU A 120 5.47 -26.50 2.95
C GLU A 120 6.51 -26.00 1.93
N TRP A 121 7.58 -25.35 2.41
CA TRP A 121 8.67 -24.89 1.55
C TRP A 121 9.48 -26.06 0.96
N GLN A 122 9.64 -27.17 1.71
CA GLN A 122 10.25 -28.41 1.19
C GLN A 122 9.38 -29.07 0.12
N ILE A 123 8.05 -29.11 0.33
CA ILE A 123 7.11 -29.63 -0.67
C ILE A 123 7.18 -28.79 -1.93
N MET A 124 7.17 -27.45 -1.81
CA MET A 124 7.35 -26.54 -2.94
C MET A 124 8.65 -26.84 -3.70
N ALA A 125 9.79 -26.99 -3.00
CA ALA A 125 11.06 -27.30 -3.62
C ALA A 125 11.00 -28.64 -4.38
N SER A 126 10.40 -29.67 -3.78
CA SER A 126 10.26 -30.99 -4.43
C SER A 126 9.38 -30.96 -5.68
N GLU A 127 8.32 -30.13 -5.66
CA GLU A 127 7.45 -29.90 -6.82
C GLU A 127 8.19 -29.17 -7.94
N LEU A 128 9.08 -28.22 -7.59
CA LEU A 128 9.89 -27.48 -8.54
C LEU A 128 11.01 -28.35 -9.14
N ASP A 129 11.64 -29.19 -8.33
CA ASP A 129 12.61 -30.18 -8.81
C ASP A 129 11.97 -31.09 -9.88
N ALA A 130 10.76 -31.58 -9.61
CA ALA A 130 10.01 -32.41 -10.56
C ALA A 130 9.60 -31.64 -11.82
N LEU A 131 9.22 -30.37 -11.68
CA LEU A 131 8.79 -29.50 -12.79
C LEU A 131 9.97 -29.16 -13.73
N THR A 132 11.12 -28.83 -13.15
CA THR A 132 12.32 -28.42 -13.90
C THR A 132 13.19 -29.57 -14.33
N GLY A 133 12.90 -30.78 -13.84
CA GLY A 133 13.73 -31.99 -14.09
C GLY A 133 15.10 -31.95 -13.42
N GLN A 134 15.25 -31.09 -12.41
CA GLN A 134 16.48 -30.94 -11.66
C GLN A 134 16.60 -31.99 -10.54
N GLN A 135 17.84 -32.19 -10.06
CA GLN A 135 18.07 -32.95 -8.83
C GLN A 135 17.58 -32.15 -7.64
N SER A 136 17.35 -32.84 -6.51
CA SER A 136 16.89 -32.14 -5.29
C SER A 136 17.83 -31.01 -4.88
N ILE A 137 17.23 -29.86 -4.62
CA ILE A 137 17.96 -28.67 -4.19
C ILE A 137 18.80 -28.96 -2.95
N SER A 138 20.05 -28.55 -2.96
CA SER A 138 20.97 -28.71 -1.83
C SER A 138 20.79 -27.62 -0.78
N LEU A 139 19.83 -27.85 0.12
CA LEU A 139 19.57 -27.02 1.28
C LEU A 139 19.56 -27.86 2.55
N ASN A 140 20.23 -27.39 3.60
CA ASN A 140 20.10 -28.02 4.92
C ASN A 140 18.86 -27.51 5.64
N TRP A 141 17.73 -28.09 5.34
CA TRP A 141 16.44 -27.71 5.89
C TRP A 141 16.38 -27.80 7.44
N LEU A 142 17.19 -28.66 8.05
CA LEU A 142 17.22 -28.86 9.50
C LEU A 142 17.85 -27.67 10.25
N ASP A 143 18.62 -26.84 9.56
CA ASP A 143 19.19 -25.61 10.13
C ASP A 143 18.16 -24.48 10.15
N LEU A 144 17.03 -24.64 9.48
CA LEU A 144 15.94 -23.68 9.43
C LEU A 144 14.88 -23.98 10.51
N PRO A 145 14.15 -22.99 11.01
CA PRO A 145 13.08 -23.18 11.99
C PRO A 145 11.95 -24.03 11.39
N ASP A 146 11.20 -24.75 12.22
CA ASP A 146 10.01 -25.49 11.75
C ASP A 146 8.94 -24.55 11.21
N TRP A 147 8.77 -23.41 11.89
CA TRP A 147 7.77 -22.42 11.55
C TRP A 147 8.18 -21.01 12.01
N ARG A 148 7.82 -20.00 11.21
CA ARG A 148 7.87 -18.59 11.58
C ARG A 148 6.65 -17.86 11.04
N PRO A 149 5.95 -17.03 11.84
CA PRO A 149 4.91 -16.16 11.32
C PRO A 149 5.53 -15.14 10.38
N GLY A 150 4.75 -14.69 9.41
CA GLY A 150 5.10 -13.50 8.66
C GLY A 150 4.77 -12.21 9.43
N CYS A 151 5.13 -11.09 8.85
CA CYS A 151 4.76 -9.75 9.33
C CYS A 151 3.71 -9.14 8.40
N GLY A 152 2.92 -8.18 8.89
CA GLY A 152 1.96 -7.46 8.06
C GLY A 152 2.64 -6.80 6.87
N SER A 153 2.05 -6.91 5.70
CA SER A 153 2.48 -6.21 4.49
C SER A 153 2.22 -4.72 4.60
N LEU A 154 3.07 -3.88 4.01
CA LEU A 154 2.82 -2.44 3.93
C LEU A 154 1.61 -2.08 3.07
N SER A 155 1.19 -2.96 2.16
CA SER A 155 0.02 -2.73 1.30
C SER A 155 -1.32 -2.76 2.06
N VAL A 156 -1.35 -3.39 3.25
CA VAL A 156 -2.53 -3.42 4.13
C VAL A 156 -2.38 -2.53 5.36
N ASP A 157 -1.30 -1.77 5.45
CA ASP A 157 -1.15 -0.76 6.49
C ASP A 157 -2.24 0.30 6.34
N PRO A 158 -2.97 0.66 7.43
CA PRO A 158 -4.04 1.66 7.37
C PRO A 158 -3.62 3.02 6.82
N SER A 159 -2.32 3.35 6.84
CA SER A 159 -1.79 4.58 6.25
C SER A 159 -1.65 4.51 4.72
N ASN A 160 -1.48 3.33 4.15
CA ASN A 160 -1.27 3.10 2.71
C ASN A 160 -2.54 2.63 1.99
N GLU A 161 -3.37 1.81 2.64
CA GLU A 161 -4.53 1.17 2.03
C GLU A 161 -5.46 2.14 1.30
N PRO A 162 -5.86 3.30 1.86
CA PRO A 162 -6.77 4.21 1.17
C PRO A 162 -6.21 4.74 -0.15
N ARG A 163 -4.92 5.08 -0.16
CA ARG A 163 -4.22 5.51 -1.38
C ARG A 163 -4.18 4.42 -2.43
N LEU A 164 -3.84 3.21 -2.03
CA LEU A 164 -3.72 2.06 -2.94
C LEU A 164 -5.08 1.67 -3.52
N ARG A 165 -6.13 1.68 -2.70
CA ARG A 165 -7.51 1.44 -3.14
C ARG A 165 -7.95 2.49 -4.17
N ALA A 166 -7.72 3.76 -3.88
CA ALA A 166 -8.04 4.86 -4.80
C ALA A 166 -7.32 4.71 -6.14
N MET A 167 -6.04 4.32 -6.10
CA MET A 167 -5.26 4.07 -7.33
C MET A 167 -5.81 2.90 -8.12
N ALA A 168 -6.17 1.79 -7.46
CA ALA A 168 -6.75 0.61 -8.10
C ALA A 168 -8.13 0.90 -8.73
N GLU A 169 -8.93 1.75 -8.10
CA GLU A 169 -10.25 2.17 -8.57
C GLU A 169 -10.20 3.32 -9.60
N GLY A 170 -9.01 3.91 -9.83
CA GLY A 170 -8.88 5.12 -10.64
C GLY A 170 -9.58 6.34 -10.03
N SER A 171 -9.77 6.35 -8.71
CA SER A 171 -10.43 7.43 -7.97
C SER A 171 -9.43 8.53 -7.57
N PRO A 172 -9.81 9.82 -7.65
CA PRO A 172 -9.00 10.91 -7.11
C PRO A 172 -9.05 10.97 -5.57
N ILE A 173 -9.98 10.27 -4.92
CA ILE A 173 -10.19 10.28 -3.46
C ILE A 173 -9.19 9.33 -2.81
N ARG A 174 -8.32 9.88 -1.93
CA ARG A 174 -7.32 9.14 -1.16
C ARG A 174 -7.56 9.18 0.35
N ALA A 175 -8.62 9.84 0.79
CA ALA A 175 -9.01 9.89 2.19
C ALA A 175 -9.38 8.50 2.70
N ARG A 176 -9.12 8.28 3.99
CA ARG A 176 -9.52 7.06 4.69
C ARG A 176 -11.03 6.85 4.56
N ARG A 177 -11.44 5.65 4.19
CA ARG A 177 -12.85 5.23 4.21
C ARG A 177 -13.16 4.61 5.56
N ILE A 178 -14.35 4.90 6.07
CA ILE A 178 -14.90 4.29 7.28
C ILE A 178 -16.23 3.68 6.87
N ASP A 179 -16.35 2.36 7.03
CA ASP A 179 -17.59 1.67 6.72
C ASP A 179 -18.53 1.81 7.94
N VAL A 180 -19.70 2.39 7.70
CA VAL A 180 -20.78 2.51 8.70
C VAL A 180 -21.69 1.30 8.55
N GLY A 181 -22.03 0.63 9.64
CA GLY A 181 -22.93 -0.51 9.61
C GLY A 181 -24.32 -0.11 9.10
N SER A 182 -24.97 -0.99 8.35
CA SER A 182 -26.30 -0.71 7.74
C SER A 182 -27.42 -0.47 8.77
N GLN A 183 -27.16 -0.74 10.05
CA GLN A 183 -28.09 -0.52 11.16
C GLN A 183 -27.71 0.67 12.03
N ASP A 184 -26.56 1.30 11.75
CA ASP A 184 -26.06 2.44 12.52
C ASP A 184 -26.69 3.74 11.99
N ASP A 185 -26.95 4.68 12.89
CA ASP A 185 -27.35 6.04 12.52
C ASP A 185 -26.10 6.82 12.08
N GLU A 186 -26.10 7.28 10.83
CA GLU A 186 -24.95 8.02 10.25
C GLU A 186 -24.62 9.30 11.03
N PHE A 187 -25.62 9.97 11.60
CA PHE A 187 -25.42 11.22 12.34
C PHE A 187 -24.85 10.96 13.73
N GLU A 188 -25.38 9.94 14.45
CA GLU A 188 -24.78 9.51 15.72
C GLU A 188 -23.35 9.02 15.51
N PHE A 189 -23.12 8.24 14.45
CA PHE A 189 -21.77 7.78 14.11
C PHE A 189 -20.80 8.96 13.92
N MET A 190 -21.18 9.98 13.16
CA MET A 190 -20.34 11.17 12.92
C MET A 190 -20.05 11.93 14.22
N PHE A 191 -20.99 11.97 15.14
CA PHE A 191 -20.80 12.57 16.46
C PHE A 191 -19.86 11.74 17.33
N ASP A 192 -20.07 10.44 17.42
CA ASP A 192 -19.25 9.52 18.23
C ASP A 192 -17.80 9.45 17.75
N GLN A 193 -17.56 9.62 16.46
CA GLN A 193 -16.21 9.73 15.90
C GLN A 193 -15.55 11.10 16.14
N GLY A 194 -16.26 12.06 16.76
CA GLY A 194 -15.75 13.39 17.04
C GLY A 194 -15.64 14.30 15.80
N PHE A 195 -16.34 13.98 14.70
CA PHE A 195 -16.40 14.85 13.52
C PHE A 195 -17.38 16.01 13.70
N SER A 196 -18.32 15.90 14.63
CA SER A 196 -19.33 16.92 14.96
C SER A 196 -19.26 17.29 16.44
N ASP A 197 -19.63 18.51 16.75
CA ASP A 197 -19.87 19.03 18.11
C ASP A 197 -21.33 18.87 18.57
N GLY A 198 -22.13 18.13 17.80
CA GLY A 198 -23.57 17.91 18.04
C GLY A 198 -24.46 18.52 16.96
N LEU A 199 -23.91 19.29 16.02
CA LEU A 199 -24.65 19.76 14.86
C LEU A 199 -24.67 18.66 13.77
N PRO A 200 -25.79 18.49 13.05
CA PRO A 200 -25.85 17.53 11.94
C PRO A 200 -24.83 17.86 10.86
N LEU A 201 -24.05 16.86 10.46
CA LEU A 201 -23.14 16.93 9.32
C LEU A 201 -23.72 16.14 8.14
N VAL A 202 -23.41 16.60 6.93
CA VAL A 202 -23.69 15.80 5.72
C VAL A 202 -22.63 14.72 5.59
N PRO A 203 -22.97 13.41 5.61
CA PRO A 203 -21.98 12.35 5.47
C PRO A 203 -21.20 12.49 4.14
N PRO A 204 -19.85 12.53 4.20
CA PRO A 204 -19.03 12.73 3.02
C PRO A 204 -18.82 11.40 2.27
N THR A 205 -19.90 10.86 1.68
CA THR A 205 -19.80 9.67 0.85
C THR A 205 -18.91 9.93 -0.38
N PRO A 206 -18.29 8.90 -0.97
CA PRO A 206 -17.46 9.05 -2.16
C PRO A 206 -18.17 9.82 -3.29
N GLU A 207 -19.46 9.56 -3.51
CA GLU A 207 -20.25 10.21 -4.56
C GLU A 207 -20.41 11.71 -4.29
N ARG A 208 -20.64 12.10 -3.04
CA ARG A 208 -20.76 13.50 -2.65
C ARG A 208 -19.44 14.24 -2.75
N VAL A 209 -18.34 13.59 -2.35
CA VAL A 209 -16.99 14.18 -2.45
C VAL A 209 -16.59 14.34 -3.92
N LEU A 210 -16.85 13.35 -4.78
CA LEU A 210 -16.60 13.46 -6.22
C LEU A 210 -17.43 14.57 -6.85
N ALA A 211 -18.71 14.70 -6.48
CA ALA A 211 -19.56 15.78 -6.94
C ALA A 211 -19.03 17.16 -6.47
N MET A 212 -18.52 17.25 -5.24
CA MET A 212 -17.90 18.48 -4.72
C MET A 212 -16.62 18.81 -5.49
N LEU A 213 -15.74 17.84 -5.73
CA LEU A 213 -14.50 18.01 -6.49
C LEU A 213 -14.75 18.45 -7.94
N ALA A 214 -15.89 18.10 -8.54
CA ALA A 214 -16.27 18.56 -9.87
C ALA A 214 -16.53 20.09 -9.91
N GLY A 215 -16.65 20.76 -8.77
CA GLY A 215 -16.76 22.23 -8.67
C GLY A 215 -15.45 22.98 -8.92
N THR A 216 -14.32 22.29 -9.10
CA THR A 216 -13.01 22.89 -9.37
C THR A 216 -12.28 22.09 -10.45
N SER A 217 -11.34 22.74 -11.15
CA SER A 217 -10.41 22.09 -12.07
C SER A 217 -9.07 21.71 -11.40
N ARG A 218 -8.91 21.99 -10.11
CA ARG A 218 -7.67 21.69 -9.35
C ARG A 218 -7.58 20.20 -9.07
N ASP A 219 -6.34 19.70 -8.99
CA ASP A 219 -6.09 18.30 -8.61
C ASP A 219 -6.52 18.06 -7.16
N ALA A 220 -7.22 16.96 -6.90
CA ALA A 220 -7.69 16.61 -5.55
C ALA A 220 -6.56 16.48 -4.54
N GLN A 221 -5.36 16.06 -4.98
CA GLN A 221 -4.18 15.88 -4.14
C GLN A 221 -3.26 17.12 -4.11
N GLU A 222 -3.64 18.20 -4.78
CA GLU A 222 -2.91 19.45 -4.70
C GLU A 222 -2.86 19.95 -3.26
N VAL A 223 -1.64 20.25 -2.79
CA VAL A 223 -1.38 20.73 -1.43
C VAL A 223 -1.54 22.24 -1.41
N LEU A 224 -2.44 22.75 -0.56
CA LEU A 224 -2.68 24.18 -0.36
C LEU A 224 -1.74 24.79 0.70
N GLY A 225 -1.29 23.97 1.65
CA GLY A 225 -0.43 24.37 2.75
C GLY A 225 -0.55 23.43 3.94
N GLU A 226 -0.06 23.88 5.09
CA GLU A 226 -0.10 23.17 6.36
C GLU A 226 -0.92 23.95 7.37
N MET A 227 -1.81 23.28 8.11
CA MET A 227 -2.69 23.89 9.09
C MET A 227 -2.13 23.75 10.50
N ALA A 228 -1.80 24.86 11.13
CA ALA A 228 -1.45 24.90 12.54
C ALA A 228 -2.65 24.51 13.44
N PRO A 229 -2.44 23.99 14.68
CA PRO A 229 -1.15 23.86 15.38
C PRO A 229 -0.36 22.61 15.06
N ASN A 230 -0.99 21.55 14.55
CA ASN A 230 -0.34 20.24 14.33
C ASN A 230 0.27 20.10 12.93
N MET A 231 0.31 21.17 12.16
CA MET A 231 0.92 21.24 10.83
C MET A 231 0.41 20.15 9.88
N GLY A 232 -0.88 19.85 9.97
CA GLY A 232 -1.52 18.88 9.08
C GLY A 232 -1.59 19.39 7.65
N THR A 233 -1.13 18.59 6.68
CA THR A 233 -1.21 18.91 5.25
C THR A 233 -2.66 19.10 4.81
N VAL A 234 -2.96 20.23 4.19
CA VAL A 234 -4.27 20.59 3.62
C VAL A 234 -4.24 20.36 2.11
N THR A 235 -5.09 19.46 1.63
CA THR A 235 -5.27 19.20 0.20
C THR A 235 -6.64 19.68 -0.27
N VAL A 236 -6.80 19.85 -1.59
CA VAL A 236 -8.10 20.16 -2.21
C VAL A 236 -9.16 19.13 -1.81
N GLU A 237 -8.79 17.83 -1.78
CA GLU A 237 -9.68 16.76 -1.33
C GLU A 237 -10.17 16.97 0.10
N LYS A 238 -9.27 17.28 1.05
CA LYS A 238 -9.64 17.52 2.45
C LYS A 238 -10.58 18.71 2.59
N VAL A 239 -10.36 19.78 1.82
CA VAL A 239 -11.28 20.93 1.78
C VAL A 239 -12.62 20.52 1.20
N ALA A 240 -12.65 19.73 0.13
CA ALA A 240 -13.90 19.24 -0.45
C ALA A 240 -14.68 18.35 0.52
N ILE A 241 -14.02 17.43 1.25
CA ILE A 241 -14.65 16.60 2.29
C ILE A 241 -15.30 17.48 3.37
N ASN A 242 -14.57 18.47 3.91
CA ASN A 242 -15.11 19.38 4.93
C ASN A 242 -16.24 20.23 4.37
N SER A 243 -16.16 20.66 3.10
CA SER A 243 -17.23 21.40 2.43
C SER A 243 -18.51 20.56 2.29
N VAL A 244 -18.39 19.25 1.99
CA VAL A 244 -19.54 18.32 2.00
C VAL A 244 -20.13 18.23 3.39
N MET A 245 -19.31 17.99 4.41
CA MET A 245 -19.79 17.90 5.80
C MET A 245 -20.53 19.16 6.25
N ALA A 246 -20.06 20.33 5.82
CA ALA A 246 -20.71 21.61 6.08
C ALA A 246 -21.96 21.88 5.22
N GLY A 247 -22.33 20.98 4.31
CA GLY A 247 -23.50 21.13 3.44
C GLY A 247 -23.33 22.13 2.29
N CYS A 248 -22.09 22.43 1.90
CA CYS A 248 -21.81 23.31 0.77
C CYS A 248 -22.25 22.68 -0.55
N LYS A 249 -22.55 23.52 -1.53
CA LYS A 249 -22.76 23.11 -2.92
C LYS A 249 -21.43 23.13 -3.69
N PRO A 250 -21.28 22.29 -4.73
CA PRO A 250 -20.05 22.24 -5.55
C PRO A 250 -19.61 23.61 -6.10
N GLU A 251 -20.57 24.48 -6.45
CA GLU A 251 -20.29 25.82 -6.99
C GLU A 251 -19.60 26.74 -5.98
N TYR A 252 -19.64 26.39 -4.67
CA TYR A 252 -18.99 27.18 -3.62
C TYR A 252 -17.54 26.79 -3.40
N LEU A 253 -17.13 25.61 -3.87
CA LEU A 253 -15.79 25.08 -3.61
C LEU A 253 -14.65 26.02 -4.04
N PRO A 254 -14.68 26.73 -5.18
CA PRO A 254 -13.63 27.68 -5.54
C PRO A 254 -13.44 28.80 -4.52
N VAL A 255 -14.54 29.28 -3.91
CA VAL A 255 -14.50 30.32 -2.87
C VAL A 255 -13.95 29.74 -1.57
N VAL A 256 -14.37 28.53 -1.19
CA VAL A 256 -13.87 27.86 0.01
C VAL A 256 -12.38 27.58 -0.10
N LEU A 257 -11.89 27.14 -1.27
CA LEU A 257 -10.46 26.94 -1.52
C LEU A 257 -9.67 28.23 -1.38
N ALA A 258 -10.13 29.33 -1.99
CA ALA A 258 -9.47 30.62 -1.89
C ALA A 258 -9.45 31.15 -0.44
N ALA A 259 -10.54 30.98 0.30
CA ALA A 259 -10.60 31.34 1.72
C ALA A 259 -9.64 30.48 2.56
N THR A 260 -9.57 29.17 2.26
CA THR A 260 -8.64 28.24 2.94
C THR A 260 -7.19 28.66 2.69
N GLU A 261 -6.82 28.96 1.45
CA GLU A 261 -5.46 29.44 1.13
C GLU A 261 -5.13 30.74 1.88
N ALA A 262 -6.08 31.66 1.98
CA ALA A 262 -5.87 32.91 2.69
C ALA A 262 -5.59 32.70 4.19
N ILE A 263 -6.30 31.79 4.85
CA ILE A 263 -6.08 31.50 6.29
C ILE A 263 -4.81 30.68 6.56
N LEU A 264 -4.26 30.01 5.55
CA LEU A 264 -3.00 29.27 5.66
C LEU A 264 -1.76 30.15 5.56
N THR A 265 -1.93 31.45 5.22
CA THR A 265 -0.80 32.38 5.17
C THR A 265 -0.31 32.76 6.56
N ASP A 266 1.00 33.01 6.69
CA ASP A 266 1.59 33.47 7.95
C ASP A 266 1.01 34.82 8.40
N ASP A 267 0.64 35.68 7.46
CA ASP A 267 0.05 37.00 7.73
C ASP A 267 -1.29 36.88 8.46
N TYR A 268 -2.09 35.85 8.16
CA TYR A 268 -3.37 35.62 8.87
C TYR A 268 -3.16 35.06 10.27
N ASN A 269 -2.07 34.29 10.48
CA ASN A 269 -1.70 33.70 11.76
C ASN A 269 -2.85 32.90 12.40
N ILE A 270 -3.42 31.94 11.67
CA ILE A 270 -4.56 31.12 12.14
C ILE A 270 -4.32 30.49 13.53
N HIS A 271 -3.07 30.08 13.83
CA HIS A 271 -2.71 29.53 15.12
C HIS A 271 -2.91 30.56 16.26
N GLY A 272 -2.46 31.77 16.07
CA GLY A 272 -2.67 32.88 17.02
C GLY A 272 -4.14 33.24 17.20
N VAL A 273 -4.91 33.24 16.10
CA VAL A 273 -6.37 33.48 16.13
C VAL A 273 -7.07 32.39 16.93
N MET A 274 -6.78 31.10 16.70
CA MET A 274 -7.41 29.98 17.41
C MET A 274 -6.97 29.84 18.86
N ALA A 275 -5.76 30.29 19.20
CA ALA A 275 -5.21 30.22 20.56
C ALA A 275 -5.65 31.37 21.47
N THR A 276 -6.35 32.36 20.94
CA THR A 276 -6.77 33.57 21.65
C THR A 276 -8.27 33.77 21.58
N THR A 277 -8.80 34.69 22.43
CA THR A 277 -10.20 35.06 22.43
C THR A 277 -10.53 36.18 21.41
N MET A 278 -9.63 36.47 20.47
CA MET A 278 -9.89 37.45 19.41
C MET A 278 -10.95 36.90 18.45
N GLY A 279 -11.97 37.73 18.21
CA GLY A 279 -13.05 37.43 17.29
C GLY A 279 -12.66 37.65 15.84
N ALA A 280 -11.69 36.90 15.35
CA ALA A 280 -11.47 36.81 13.91
C ALA A 280 -12.26 35.62 13.38
N SER A 281 -13.14 35.87 12.43
CA SER A 281 -13.85 34.82 11.67
C SER A 281 -13.41 34.91 10.23
N PRO A 282 -12.91 33.84 9.62
CA PRO A 282 -12.63 33.81 8.20
C PRO A 282 -13.90 33.91 7.36
#